data_701ae8aa467f7e51cac9ae2dda7b5030
#
_entry.id   701ae8aa467f7e51cac9ae2dda7b5030
#
_cell.length_a   1.000
_cell.length_b   1.000
_cell.length_c   1.000
_cell.angle_alpha   90.00
_cell.angle_beta   90.00
_cell.angle_gamma   90.00
#
_symmetry.space_group_name_H-M   'P 1'
#
loop_
_entity.id
_entity.type
_entity.pdbx_description
1 polymer ?
#
loop_
_entity_poly.entity_id
_entity_poly.type
_entity_poly.pdbx_seq_one_letter_code
_entity_poly.pdbx_strand_id
1 'polypeptide(L)'
;MKRFTSNDEIENLCEAMIKDFFKSKHYTNVTCVDIEAFVKEYLGVPIVYETFAEPDAGRVGFFSDGKRPLLVRRGSKVEHVVYPARTAVIEKFLLNPKENARKRFTIAHEGAHDVLNRHIPLQTSPRAAFHSEYDPEVNYTSDMLKEMLNVNECFTNRAAACFLMPGFLVARVLKRCNESRKVILYDTGILSQDQKLMIQKMADTMGVSYTAFFNRLAELDLFERRPVEEYLHTGLRYGGEAHAAGN
;
A
#
# COMPACT_ATOMS: atom_id res chain seq x y z
N MET A 1 30.20 -4.15 8.88
CA MET A 1 29.35 -5.34 8.63
C MET A 1 28.03 -4.82 8.08
N LYS A 2 27.69 -5.10 6.81
CA LYS A 2 26.41 -4.68 6.21
C LYS A 2 25.29 -5.48 6.90
N ARG A 3 24.39 -4.80 7.61
CA ARG A 3 23.22 -5.44 8.21
C ARG A 3 22.14 -5.48 7.13
N PHE A 4 21.83 -6.67 6.66
CA PHE A 4 20.65 -6.85 5.80
C PHE A 4 19.41 -6.80 6.68
N THR A 5 18.50 -5.90 6.34
CA THR A 5 17.19 -5.81 7.00
C THR A 5 16.27 -6.85 6.38
N SER A 6 15.64 -7.67 7.22
CA SER A 6 14.66 -8.66 6.77
C SER A 6 13.26 -8.03 6.65
N ASN A 7 12.39 -8.69 5.88
CA ASN A 7 10.98 -8.30 5.82
C ASN A 7 10.31 -8.35 7.20
N ASP A 8 10.70 -9.32 8.05
CA ASP A 8 10.15 -9.48 9.40
C ASP A 8 10.59 -8.33 10.33
N GLU A 9 11.82 -7.83 10.18
CA GLU A 9 12.27 -6.65 10.95
C GLU A 9 11.46 -5.41 10.57
N ILE A 10 11.18 -5.19 9.28
CA ILE A 10 10.32 -4.08 8.82
C ILE A 10 8.91 -4.25 9.37
N GLU A 11 8.33 -5.44 9.26
CA GLU A 11 6.99 -5.76 9.77
C GLU A 11 6.88 -5.45 11.26
N ASN A 12 7.80 -5.98 12.06
CA ASN A 12 7.83 -5.78 13.51
C ASN A 12 7.96 -4.30 13.89
N LEU A 13 8.84 -3.56 13.20
CA LEU A 13 9.00 -2.12 13.43
C LEU A 13 7.72 -1.37 13.11
N CYS A 14 7.13 -1.59 11.94
CA CYS A 14 5.91 -0.90 11.51
C CYS A 14 4.72 -1.21 12.42
N GLU A 15 4.55 -2.49 12.79
CA GLU A 15 3.49 -2.88 13.73
C GLU A 15 3.66 -2.24 15.10
N ALA A 16 4.88 -2.20 15.64
CA ALA A 16 5.15 -1.57 16.92
C ALA A 16 4.79 -0.07 16.88
N MET A 17 5.17 0.64 15.80
CA MET A 17 4.86 2.06 15.63
C MET A 17 3.35 2.32 15.52
N ILE A 18 2.61 1.51 14.76
CA ILE A 18 1.15 1.66 14.65
C ILE A 18 0.44 1.33 15.97
N LYS A 19 0.90 0.31 16.70
CA LYS A 19 0.37 -0.01 18.04
C LYS A 19 0.60 1.13 19.04
N ASP A 20 1.79 1.75 19.01
CA ASP A 20 2.11 2.90 19.85
C ASP A 20 1.28 4.14 19.47
N PHE A 21 1.16 4.42 18.18
CA PHE A 21 0.26 5.46 17.67
C PHE A 21 -1.19 5.26 18.14
N PHE A 22 -1.72 4.04 18.05
CA PHE A 22 -3.08 3.74 18.51
C PHE A 22 -3.23 3.96 20.01
N LYS A 23 -2.22 3.56 20.79
CA LYS A 23 -2.18 3.80 22.23
C LYS A 23 -2.17 5.29 22.56
N SER A 24 -1.33 6.07 21.88
CA SER A 24 -1.25 7.53 22.09
C SER A 24 -2.54 8.26 21.76
N LYS A 25 -3.33 7.75 20.81
CA LYS A 25 -4.63 8.31 20.39
C LYS A 25 -5.83 7.69 21.11
N HIS A 26 -5.61 6.74 22.02
CA HIS A 26 -6.67 5.96 22.67
C HIS A 26 -7.62 5.27 21.69
N TYR A 27 -7.11 4.85 20.52
CA TYR A 27 -7.90 4.19 19.49
C TYR A 27 -8.24 2.76 19.92
N THR A 28 -9.55 2.46 20.01
CA THR A 28 -10.09 1.13 20.26
C THR A 28 -10.94 0.68 19.08
N ASN A 29 -10.99 -0.61 18.80
CA ASN A 29 -11.84 -1.19 17.73
C ASN A 29 -11.65 -0.62 16.31
N VAL A 30 -10.53 0.02 16.02
CA VAL A 30 -10.20 0.58 14.71
C VAL A 30 -9.88 -0.54 13.72
N THR A 31 -10.30 -0.39 12.48
CA THR A 31 -10.02 -1.32 11.36
C THR A 31 -9.25 -0.68 10.23
N CYS A 32 -9.03 0.62 10.30
CA CYS A 32 -8.34 1.39 9.28
C CYS A 32 -7.40 2.38 9.99
N VAL A 33 -6.15 2.47 9.56
CA VAL A 33 -5.19 3.42 10.12
C VAL A 33 -5.49 4.81 9.58
N ASP A 34 -5.61 5.82 10.43
CA ASP A 34 -5.54 7.21 9.97
C ASP A 34 -4.09 7.53 9.60
N ILE A 35 -3.74 7.25 8.35
CA ILE A 35 -2.36 7.36 7.87
C ILE A 35 -1.90 8.82 7.81
N GLU A 36 -2.82 9.75 7.56
CA GLU A 36 -2.49 11.16 7.50
C GLU A 36 -2.14 11.70 8.90
N ALA A 37 -2.93 11.35 9.91
CA ALA A 37 -2.62 11.67 11.30
C ALA A 37 -1.35 10.93 11.79
N PHE A 38 -1.16 9.66 11.40
CA PHE A 38 0.06 8.93 11.73
C PHE A 38 1.30 9.64 11.20
N VAL A 39 1.31 10.03 9.92
CA VAL A 39 2.48 10.69 9.30
C VAL A 39 2.68 12.10 9.87
N LYS A 40 1.62 12.90 9.99
CA LYS A 40 1.73 14.28 10.47
C LYS A 40 2.04 14.38 11.96
N GLU A 41 1.30 13.64 12.79
CA GLU A 41 1.29 13.87 14.23
C GLU A 41 2.21 12.91 14.98
N TYR A 42 2.33 11.66 14.53
CA TYR A 42 3.17 10.66 15.18
C TYR A 42 4.60 10.67 14.62
N LEU A 43 4.78 10.68 13.29
CA LEU A 43 6.11 10.77 12.68
C LEU A 43 6.65 12.21 12.69
N GLY A 44 5.79 13.23 12.81
CA GLY A 44 6.18 14.64 12.73
C GLY A 44 6.64 15.05 11.32
N VAL A 45 6.06 14.43 10.29
CA VAL A 45 6.37 14.71 8.88
C VAL A 45 5.27 15.60 8.29
N PRO A 46 5.55 16.86 7.92
CA PRO A 46 4.60 17.73 7.24
C PRO A 46 4.16 17.12 5.91
N ILE A 47 2.87 17.22 5.59
CA ILE A 47 2.31 16.84 4.30
C ILE A 47 1.86 18.09 3.57
N VAL A 48 2.32 18.25 2.33
CA VAL A 48 1.99 19.35 1.42
C VAL A 48 1.37 18.78 0.16
N TYR A 49 0.31 19.41 -0.35
CA TYR A 49 -0.33 19.03 -1.60
C TYR A 49 0.01 20.04 -2.69
N GLU A 50 0.61 19.56 -3.78
CA GLU A 50 1.01 20.38 -4.93
C GLU A 50 0.61 19.72 -6.24
N THR A 51 0.46 20.51 -7.29
CA THR A 51 0.30 19.98 -8.65
C THR A 51 1.68 19.78 -9.27
N PHE A 52 2.05 18.55 -9.51
CA PHE A 52 3.34 18.23 -10.11
C PHE A 52 3.36 18.61 -11.59
N ALA A 53 4.50 19.07 -12.07
CA ALA A 53 4.77 19.37 -13.47
C ALA A 53 5.96 18.57 -13.99
N GLU A 54 6.31 17.49 -13.29
CA GLU A 54 7.36 16.56 -13.68
C GLU A 54 7.01 15.87 -15.00
N PRO A 55 8.03 15.49 -15.82
CA PRO A 55 7.80 14.75 -17.07
C PRO A 55 7.16 13.38 -16.85
N ASP A 56 7.43 12.76 -15.71
CA ASP A 56 6.86 11.47 -15.34
C ASP A 56 5.51 11.68 -14.65
N ALA A 57 4.43 11.40 -15.39
CA ALA A 57 3.07 11.48 -14.87
C ALA A 57 2.74 10.42 -13.80
N GLY A 58 3.58 9.39 -13.65
CA GLY A 58 3.44 8.37 -12.62
C GLY A 58 3.83 8.85 -11.22
N ARG A 59 4.59 9.94 -11.14
CA ARG A 59 5.02 10.53 -9.87
C ARG A 59 3.87 11.20 -9.15
N VAL A 60 3.53 10.66 -7.99
CA VAL A 60 2.42 11.17 -7.18
C VAL A 60 2.83 11.53 -5.76
N GLY A 61 4.08 11.22 -5.38
CA GLY A 61 4.69 11.54 -4.10
C GLY A 61 6.14 12.01 -4.26
N PHE A 62 6.62 12.76 -3.28
CA PHE A 62 7.99 13.23 -3.18
C PHE A 62 8.37 13.45 -1.72
N PHE A 63 9.39 12.76 -1.23
CA PHE A 63 9.96 13.00 0.08
C PHE A 63 11.16 13.94 -0.03
N SER A 64 11.03 15.14 0.54
CA SER A 64 12.05 16.18 0.41
C SER A 64 13.26 15.92 1.32
N ASP A 65 14.44 16.03 0.74
CA ASP A 65 15.74 16.06 1.44
C ASP A 65 16.21 17.48 1.80
N GLY A 66 15.42 18.50 1.46
CA GLY A 66 15.75 19.90 1.67
C GLY A 66 16.70 20.50 0.63
N LYS A 67 17.06 19.75 -0.42
CA LYS A 67 18.03 20.18 -1.43
C LYS A 67 17.52 20.06 -2.84
N ARG A 68 16.88 18.96 -3.18
CA ARG A 68 16.35 18.69 -4.52
C ARG A 68 15.07 19.47 -4.76
N PRO A 69 14.98 20.21 -5.88
CA PRO A 69 13.76 20.88 -6.26
C PRO A 69 12.76 19.86 -6.83
N LEU A 70 11.47 20.11 -6.60
CA LEU A 70 10.35 19.49 -7.30
C LEU A 70 9.78 20.49 -8.29
N LEU A 71 9.48 20.04 -9.50
CA LEU A 71 8.83 20.87 -10.51
C LEU A 71 7.32 20.86 -10.25
N VAL A 72 6.78 22.03 -9.92
CA VAL A 72 5.35 22.18 -9.58
C VAL A 72 4.67 23.21 -10.47
N ARG A 73 3.35 23.06 -10.63
CA ARG A 73 2.50 24.00 -11.36
C ARG A 73 1.62 24.78 -10.39
N ARG A 74 1.78 26.11 -10.37
CA ARG A 74 0.96 27.04 -9.60
C ARG A 74 0.24 28.01 -10.53
N GLY A 75 -1.03 27.74 -10.81
CA GLY A 75 -1.77 28.44 -11.84
C GLY A 75 -1.20 28.19 -13.23
N SER A 76 -0.80 29.24 -13.94
CA SER A 76 -0.16 29.16 -15.27
C SER A 76 1.36 29.01 -15.22
N LYS A 77 1.97 29.12 -14.05
CA LYS A 77 3.43 29.06 -13.88
C LYS A 77 3.90 27.65 -13.52
N VAL A 78 5.04 27.26 -14.08
CA VAL A 78 5.78 26.04 -13.70
C VAL A 78 7.09 26.51 -13.08
N GLU A 79 7.38 26.03 -11.88
CA GLU A 79 8.55 26.46 -11.12
C GLU A 79 9.19 25.33 -10.35
N HIS A 80 10.50 25.44 -10.12
CA HIS A 80 11.23 24.55 -9.24
C HIS A 80 11.12 25.02 -7.79
N VAL A 81 10.59 24.17 -6.92
CA VAL A 81 10.41 24.48 -5.49
C VAL A 81 11.21 23.51 -4.66
N VAL A 82 12.02 24.02 -3.74
CA VAL A 82 12.72 23.22 -2.72
C VAL A 82 11.87 23.26 -1.44
N TYR A 83 11.42 22.12 -0.98
CA TYR A 83 10.69 21.97 0.29
C TYR A 83 11.67 21.71 1.43
N PRO A 84 11.32 22.08 2.68
CA PRO A 84 12.12 21.71 3.84
C PRO A 84 12.40 20.21 3.89
N ALA A 85 13.54 19.82 4.41
CA ALA A 85 13.86 18.41 4.62
C ALA A 85 12.77 17.72 5.46
N ARG A 86 12.52 16.44 5.21
CA ARG A 86 11.48 15.64 5.87
C ARG A 86 10.07 16.17 5.61
N THR A 87 9.79 16.67 4.42
CA THR A 87 8.43 17.04 3.99
C THR A 87 7.95 16.04 2.94
N ALA A 88 6.77 15.49 3.16
CA ALA A 88 6.07 14.67 2.17
C ALA A 88 5.24 15.58 1.27
N VAL A 89 5.57 15.64 -0.02
CA VAL A 89 4.80 16.40 -1.02
C VAL A 89 3.97 15.42 -1.83
N ILE A 90 2.66 15.62 -1.87
CA ILE A 90 1.69 14.69 -2.46
C ILE A 90 1.01 15.40 -3.63
N GLU A 91 0.85 14.66 -4.73
CA GLU A 91 0.16 15.19 -5.92
C GLU A 91 -1.30 15.56 -5.58
N LYS A 92 -1.68 16.78 -5.97
CA LYS A 92 -2.96 17.39 -5.56
C LYS A 92 -4.19 16.68 -6.13
N PHE A 93 -4.10 16.04 -7.30
CA PHE A 93 -5.24 15.31 -7.86
C PHE A 93 -5.68 14.14 -6.97
N LEU A 94 -4.78 13.61 -6.13
CA LEU A 94 -5.08 12.56 -5.17
C LEU A 94 -6.08 12.99 -4.07
N LEU A 95 -6.37 14.28 -3.95
CA LEU A 95 -7.45 14.77 -3.09
C LEU A 95 -8.85 14.41 -3.62
N ASN A 96 -8.95 13.95 -4.88
CA ASN A 96 -10.19 13.40 -5.39
C ASN A 96 -10.60 12.16 -4.58
N PRO A 97 -11.85 12.08 -4.09
CA PRO A 97 -12.33 10.92 -3.32
C PRO A 97 -12.14 9.56 -4.02
N LYS A 98 -12.15 9.53 -5.34
CA LYS A 98 -11.92 8.29 -6.13
C LYS A 98 -10.48 7.78 -5.99
N GLU A 99 -9.53 8.66 -5.69
CA GLU A 99 -8.10 8.36 -5.53
C GLU A 99 -7.74 8.07 -4.05
N ASN A 100 -8.71 7.91 -3.17
CA ASN A 100 -8.45 7.81 -1.72
C ASN A 100 -7.48 6.67 -1.36
N ALA A 101 -7.62 5.49 -1.94
CA ALA A 101 -6.72 4.38 -1.68
C ALA A 101 -5.28 4.69 -2.14
N ARG A 102 -5.13 5.31 -3.32
CA ARG A 102 -3.84 5.73 -3.87
C ARG A 102 -3.23 6.85 -3.03
N LYS A 103 -4.01 7.87 -2.66
CA LYS A 103 -3.57 8.94 -1.74
C LYS A 103 -3.00 8.35 -0.45
N ARG A 104 -3.73 7.44 0.18
CA ARG A 104 -3.32 6.80 1.44
C ARG A 104 -2.02 6.03 1.28
N PHE A 105 -1.90 5.26 0.19
CA PHE A 105 -0.66 4.54 -0.08
C PHE A 105 0.52 5.48 -0.30
N THR A 106 0.34 6.56 -1.10
CA THR A 106 1.38 7.56 -1.32
C THR A 106 1.84 8.22 -0.01
N ILE A 107 0.89 8.63 0.85
CA ILE A 107 1.23 9.20 2.16
C ILE A 107 2.00 8.20 3.04
N ALA A 108 1.56 6.94 3.08
CA ALA A 108 2.25 5.88 3.82
C ALA A 108 3.68 5.67 3.30
N HIS A 109 3.85 5.72 1.98
CA HIS A 109 5.12 5.54 1.31
C HIS A 109 6.10 6.67 1.64
N GLU A 110 5.67 7.94 1.53
CA GLU A 110 6.52 9.07 1.89
C GLU A 110 6.85 9.06 3.41
N GLY A 111 5.92 8.64 4.25
CA GLY A 111 6.17 8.39 5.67
C GLY A 111 7.15 7.24 5.91
N ALA A 112 7.13 6.21 5.09
CA ALA A 112 8.06 5.09 5.18
C ALA A 112 9.49 5.49 4.84
N HIS A 113 9.70 6.40 3.88
CA HIS A 113 11.03 6.98 3.63
C HIS A 113 11.61 7.63 4.90
N ASP A 114 10.82 8.39 5.65
CA ASP A 114 11.28 9.00 6.90
C ASP A 114 11.70 7.94 7.93
N VAL A 115 10.89 6.92 8.13
CA VAL A 115 11.15 5.86 9.12
C VAL A 115 12.38 5.05 8.75
N LEU A 116 12.47 4.61 7.49
CA LEU A 116 13.59 3.79 7.02
C LEU A 116 14.90 4.58 7.06
N ASN A 117 14.90 5.84 6.64
CA ASN A 117 16.08 6.70 6.69
C ASN A 117 16.61 6.93 8.13
N ARG A 118 15.72 6.91 9.13
CA ARG A 118 16.11 7.11 10.54
C ARG A 118 16.51 5.82 11.26
N HIS A 119 15.81 4.72 10.97
CA HIS A 119 15.95 3.47 11.73
C HIS A 119 16.76 2.40 11.01
N ILE A 120 16.79 2.45 9.70
CA ILE A 120 17.50 1.50 8.86
C ILE A 120 18.38 2.32 7.91
N PRO A 121 19.69 2.44 8.18
CA PRO A 121 20.61 3.16 7.31
C PRO A 121 20.71 2.43 5.98
N LEU A 122 19.84 2.78 5.06
CA LEU A 122 19.83 2.30 3.68
C LEU A 122 20.97 2.99 2.94
N GLN A 123 21.63 2.29 2.02
CA GLN A 123 22.61 2.92 1.15
C GLN A 123 21.88 3.95 0.30
N THR A 124 22.10 5.23 0.60
CA THR A 124 21.51 6.35 -0.14
C THR A 124 22.10 6.40 -1.55
N SER A 125 21.36 5.89 -2.52
CA SER A 125 21.54 6.31 -3.89
C SER A 125 20.96 7.72 -4.03
N PRO A 126 21.67 8.69 -4.63
CA PRO A 126 21.18 10.06 -4.80
C PRO A 126 19.88 10.17 -5.65
N ARG A 127 19.45 9.07 -6.28
CA ARG A 127 18.31 9.02 -7.20
C ARG A 127 17.03 8.43 -6.59
N ALA A 128 17.07 7.91 -5.38
CA ALA A 128 15.98 7.14 -4.76
C ALA A 128 14.78 7.97 -4.25
N ALA A 129 14.59 9.18 -4.72
CA ALA A 129 13.52 10.05 -4.23
C ALA A 129 12.23 10.00 -5.08
N PHE A 130 12.16 9.17 -6.07
CA PHE A 130 11.04 9.18 -7.01
C PHE A 130 10.42 7.79 -7.19
N HIS A 131 9.12 7.74 -7.06
CA HIS A 131 8.29 6.57 -7.26
C HIS A 131 7.64 6.58 -8.63
N SER A 132 7.80 5.48 -9.36
CA SER A 132 6.85 5.05 -10.37
C SER A 132 6.30 3.68 -10.00
N GLU A 133 4.99 3.49 -10.02
CA GLU A 133 4.37 2.18 -9.91
C GLU A 133 4.78 1.33 -11.12
N TYR A 134 5.02 0.01 -10.88
CA TYR A 134 5.23 -0.92 -11.97
C TYR A 134 3.96 -1.02 -12.82
N ASP A 135 4.05 -0.64 -14.07
CA ASP A 135 3.00 -0.78 -15.06
C ASP A 135 3.40 -1.91 -16.03
N PRO A 136 2.68 -3.04 -16.05
CA PRO A 136 2.99 -4.18 -16.91
C PRO A 136 2.87 -3.86 -18.41
N GLU A 137 2.23 -2.74 -18.78
CA GLU A 137 2.09 -2.32 -20.17
C GLU A 137 3.26 -1.43 -20.66
N VAL A 138 4.14 -1.04 -19.75
CA VAL A 138 5.30 -0.19 -20.07
C VAL A 138 6.55 -1.03 -20.32
N ASN A 139 7.24 -0.75 -21.42
CA ASN A 139 8.55 -1.32 -21.71
C ASN A 139 9.65 -0.60 -20.90
N TYR A 140 10.13 -1.22 -19.84
CA TYR A 140 11.17 -0.68 -18.99
C TYR A 140 12.58 -0.92 -19.56
N THR A 141 13.43 0.08 -19.50
CA THR A 141 14.87 -0.09 -19.76
C THR A 141 15.53 -0.85 -18.60
N SER A 142 16.70 -1.46 -18.84
CA SER A 142 17.46 -2.14 -17.81
C SER A 142 17.79 -1.24 -16.60
N ASP A 143 17.99 0.05 -16.82
CA ASP A 143 18.27 1.01 -15.76
C ASP A 143 17.01 1.41 -14.99
N MET A 144 15.86 1.54 -15.68
CA MET A 144 14.56 1.73 -15.02
C MET A 144 14.20 0.53 -14.13
N LEU A 145 14.41 -0.68 -14.62
CA LEU A 145 14.20 -1.90 -13.83
C LEU A 145 15.13 -1.96 -12.62
N LYS A 146 16.39 -1.55 -12.74
CA LYS A 146 17.32 -1.47 -11.61
C LYS A 146 16.87 -0.45 -10.55
N GLU A 147 16.33 0.68 -10.98
CA GLU A 147 15.78 1.69 -10.07
C GLU A 147 14.51 1.19 -9.36
N MET A 148 13.62 0.50 -10.07
CA MET A 148 12.40 -0.09 -9.52
C MET A 148 12.70 -1.26 -8.59
N LEU A 149 13.68 -2.08 -8.94
CA LEU A 149 14.19 -3.20 -8.12
C LEU A 149 15.18 -2.70 -7.05
N ASN A 150 15.31 -1.38 -6.87
CA ASN A 150 16.11 -0.86 -5.78
C ASN A 150 15.57 -1.41 -4.46
N VAL A 151 16.42 -2.10 -3.74
CA VAL A 151 16.09 -2.75 -2.45
C VAL A 151 15.46 -1.74 -1.48
N ASN A 152 15.86 -0.47 -1.54
CA ASN A 152 15.31 0.59 -0.71
C ASN A 152 13.84 0.87 -1.01
N GLU A 153 13.45 0.93 -2.29
CA GLU A 153 12.07 1.14 -2.69
C GLU A 153 11.18 -0.07 -2.36
N CYS A 154 11.69 -1.28 -2.53
CA CYS A 154 11.00 -2.48 -2.09
C CYS A 154 10.70 -2.45 -0.59
N PHE A 155 11.66 -2.03 0.23
CA PHE A 155 11.48 -1.88 1.68
C PHE A 155 10.50 -0.74 2.01
N THR A 156 10.55 0.38 1.28
CA THR A 156 9.63 1.50 1.47
C THR A 156 8.19 1.09 1.14
N ASN A 157 7.98 0.39 0.02
CA ASN A 157 6.68 -0.17 -0.35
C ASN A 157 6.17 -1.16 0.70
N ARG A 158 7.06 -2.03 1.19
CA ARG A 158 6.73 -2.98 2.26
C ARG A 158 6.31 -2.25 3.53
N ALA A 159 7.08 -1.27 3.98
CA ALA A 159 6.76 -0.49 5.17
C ALA A 159 5.43 0.27 5.00
N ALA A 160 5.18 0.87 3.83
CA ALA A 160 3.91 1.52 3.52
C ALA A 160 2.72 0.56 3.62
N ALA A 161 2.86 -0.65 3.06
CA ALA A 161 1.83 -1.69 3.18
C ALA A 161 1.61 -2.10 4.65
N CYS A 162 2.69 -2.26 5.43
CA CYS A 162 2.62 -2.59 6.85
C CYS A 162 1.96 -1.48 7.68
N PHE A 163 2.22 -0.20 7.38
CA PHE A 163 1.55 0.92 8.05
C PHE A 163 0.05 0.94 7.78
N LEU A 164 -0.37 0.69 6.55
CA LEU A 164 -1.78 0.67 6.18
C LEU A 164 -2.51 -0.59 6.64
N MET A 165 -1.82 -1.73 6.59
CA MET A 165 -2.37 -3.06 6.80
C MET A 165 -1.49 -3.88 7.75
N PRO A 166 -1.22 -3.40 9.01
CA PRO A 166 -0.47 -4.20 9.96
C PRO A 166 -1.19 -5.51 10.26
N GLY A 167 -0.44 -6.59 10.44
CA GLY A 167 -0.99 -7.96 10.55
C GLY A 167 -2.10 -8.09 11.57
N PHE A 168 -1.99 -7.42 12.74
CA PHE A 168 -3.04 -7.45 13.77
C PHE A 168 -4.36 -6.80 13.32
N LEU A 169 -4.33 -5.77 12.46
CA LEU A 169 -5.56 -5.18 11.88
C LEU A 169 -6.15 -6.06 10.79
N VAL A 170 -5.30 -6.65 9.93
CA VAL A 170 -5.74 -7.61 8.91
C VAL A 170 -6.45 -8.78 9.61
N ALA A 171 -5.87 -9.35 10.67
CA ALA A 171 -6.49 -10.41 11.44
C ALA A 171 -7.84 -9.98 12.06
N ARG A 172 -7.95 -8.74 12.54
CA ARG A 172 -9.21 -8.18 13.06
C ARG A 172 -10.30 -8.06 11.99
N VAL A 173 -9.93 -7.57 10.80
CA VAL A 173 -10.84 -7.45 9.66
C VAL A 173 -11.24 -8.82 9.14
N LEU A 174 -10.30 -9.76 9.03
CA LEU A 174 -10.57 -11.14 8.66
C LEU A 174 -11.55 -11.80 9.64
N LYS A 175 -11.37 -11.59 10.95
CA LYS A 175 -12.31 -12.10 11.96
C LYS A 175 -13.73 -11.56 11.77
N ARG A 176 -13.87 -10.28 11.44
CA ARG A 176 -15.19 -9.64 11.23
C ARG A 176 -15.87 -10.08 9.94
N CYS A 177 -15.11 -10.28 8.86
CA CYS A 177 -15.64 -10.54 7.53
C CYS A 177 -15.68 -12.03 7.18
N ASN A 178 -14.81 -12.85 7.74
CA ASN A 178 -14.63 -14.26 7.39
C ASN A 178 -14.40 -15.17 8.60
N GLU A 179 -14.82 -14.76 9.82
CA GLU A 179 -14.72 -15.57 11.05
C GLU A 179 -13.30 -16.11 11.32
N SER A 180 -12.28 -15.37 10.94
CA SER A 180 -10.85 -15.73 11.01
C SER A 180 -10.44 -16.87 10.07
N ARG A 181 -11.30 -17.31 9.13
CA ARG A 181 -10.91 -18.32 8.12
C ARG A 181 -10.02 -17.69 7.07
N LYS A 182 -9.06 -18.47 6.54
CA LYS A 182 -8.27 -18.07 5.37
C LYS A 182 -9.17 -17.90 4.14
N VAL A 183 -8.72 -17.07 3.21
CA VAL A 183 -9.40 -16.85 1.93
C VAL A 183 -9.07 -18.01 0.99
N ILE A 184 -10.08 -18.62 0.38
CA ILE A 184 -9.87 -19.74 -0.55
C ILE A 184 -9.35 -19.22 -1.88
N LEU A 185 -8.19 -19.72 -2.29
CA LEU A 185 -7.55 -19.46 -3.57
C LEU A 185 -7.31 -20.80 -4.28
N TYR A 186 -7.86 -20.98 -5.46
CA TYR A 186 -7.67 -22.21 -6.23
C TYR A 186 -6.31 -22.20 -6.93
N ASP A 187 -5.74 -23.41 -7.18
CA ASP A 187 -4.36 -23.60 -7.66
C ASP A 187 -4.02 -22.82 -8.94
N THR A 188 -5.00 -22.53 -9.78
CA THR A 188 -4.85 -21.70 -10.99
C THR A 188 -4.85 -20.19 -10.72
N GLY A 189 -4.86 -19.78 -9.44
CA GLY A 189 -5.01 -18.36 -9.06
C GLY A 189 -6.44 -17.83 -9.16
N ILE A 190 -7.41 -18.71 -9.37
CA ILE A 190 -8.83 -18.35 -9.47
C ILE A 190 -9.41 -18.14 -8.07
N LEU A 191 -10.23 -17.10 -7.95
CA LEU A 191 -11.09 -16.83 -6.80
C LEU A 191 -12.54 -16.97 -7.21
N SER A 192 -13.39 -17.58 -6.35
CA SER A 192 -14.82 -17.51 -6.54
C SER A 192 -15.33 -16.06 -6.41
N GLN A 193 -16.52 -15.78 -6.93
CA GLN A 193 -17.11 -14.45 -6.86
C GLN A 193 -17.28 -13.99 -5.40
N ASP A 194 -17.69 -14.90 -4.51
CA ASP A 194 -17.87 -14.59 -3.08
C ASP A 194 -16.54 -14.22 -2.41
N GLN A 195 -15.45 -14.93 -2.75
CA GLN A 195 -14.12 -14.61 -2.24
C GLN A 195 -13.64 -13.24 -2.75
N LYS A 196 -13.89 -12.91 -4.04
CA LYS A 196 -13.57 -11.58 -4.60
C LYS A 196 -14.33 -10.47 -3.88
N LEU A 197 -15.64 -10.64 -3.68
CA LEU A 197 -16.47 -9.65 -2.96
C LEU A 197 -16.03 -9.50 -1.51
N MET A 198 -15.66 -10.59 -0.85
CA MET A 198 -15.16 -10.56 0.51
C MET A 198 -13.82 -9.82 0.62
N ILE A 199 -12.88 -10.08 -0.28
CA ILE A 199 -11.60 -9.34 -0.36
C ILE A 199 -11.87 -7.85 -0.58
N GLN A 200 -12.78 -7.51 -1.52
CA GLN A 200 -13.14 -6.10 -1.77
C GLN A 200 -13.70 -5.43 -0.52
N LYS A 201 -14.63 -6.08 0.18
CA LYS A 201 -15.20 -5.57 1.43
C LYS A 201 -14.13 -5.34 2.52
N MET A 202 -13.17 -6.26 2.64
CA MET A 202 -12.06 -6.12 3.57
C MET A 202 -11.13 -4.97 3.17
N ALA A 203 -10.80 -4.86 1.89
CA ALA A 203 -9.98 -3.76 1.34
C ALA A 203 -10.65 -2.39 1.59
N ASP A 204 -11.94 -2.27 1.30
CA ASP A 204 -12.73 -1.05 1.56
C ASP A 204 -12.74 -0.70 3.05
N THR A 205 -12.89 -1.70 3.93
CA THR A 205 -12.85 -1.52 5.39
C THR A 205 -11.52 -0.96 5.88
N MET A 206 -10.42 -1.31 5.20
CA MET A 206 -9.08 -0.82 5.52
C MET A 206 -8.69 0.43 4.72
N GLY A 207 -9.52 0.86 3.76
CA GLY A 207 -9.29 2.03 2.92
C GLY A 207 -8.11 1.86 1.97
N VAL A 208 -7.94 0.64 1.42
CA VAL A 208 -6.89 0.28 0.46
C VAL A 208 -7.49 -0.28 -0.82
N SER A 209 -6.68 -0.39 -1.89
CA SER A 209 -7.14 -1.04 -3.12
C SER A 209 -7.28 -2.55 -2.95
N TYR A 210 -8.15 -3.16 -3.77
CA TYR A 210 -8.28 -4.61 -3.84
C TYR A 210 -6.94 -5.32 -4.04
N THR A 211 -6.15 -4.84 -5.00
CA THR A 211 -4.84 -5.42 -5.33
C THR A 211 -3.86 -5.32 -4.15
N ALA A 212 -3.81 -4.18 -3.47
CA ALA A 212 -2.94 -4.01 -2.30
C ALA A 212 -3.33 -4.98 -1.18
N PHE A 213 -4.63 -5.14 -0.93
CA PHE A 213 -5.12 -6.06 0.10
C PHE A 213 -4.90 -7.52 -0.29
N PHE A 214 -5.12 -7.90 -1.56
CA PHE A 214 -4.84 -9.24 -2.07
C PHE A 214 -3.36 -9.63 -1.89
N ASN A 215 -2.45 -8.73 -2.28
CA ASN A 215 -1.02 -8.94 -2.08
C ASN A 215 -0.68 -9.08 -0.59
N ARG A 216 -1.32 -8.29 0.26
CA ARG A 216 -1.10 -8.36 1.71
C ARG A 216 -1.57 -9.67 2.31
N LEU A 217 -2.69 -10.24 1.85
CA LEU A 217 -3.13 -11.57 2.25
C LEU A 217 -2.11 -12.65 1.88
N ALA A 218 -1.50 -12.55 0.70
CA ALA A 218 -0.45 -13.46 0.26
C ALA A 218 0.81 -13.36 1.13
N GLU A 219 1.25 -12.13 1.45
CA GLU A 219 2.40 -11.88 2.32
C GLU A 219 2.22 -12.43 3.75
N LEU A 220 1.00 -12.39 4.26
CA LEU A 220 0.63 -12.88 5.60
C LEU A 220 0.24 -14.37 5.62
N ASP A 221 0.39 -15.08 4.51
CA ASP A 221 -0.03 -16.49 4.35
C ASP A 221 -1.49 -16.72 4.74
N LEU A 222 -2.39 -15.84 4.32
CA LEU A 222 -3.82 -15.90 4.64
C LEU A 222 -4.67 -16.51 3.53
N PHE A 223 -4.06 -17.15 2.54
CA PHE A 223 -4.74 -17.97 1.53
C PHE A 223 -4.73 -19.45 1.91
N GLU A 224 -5.91 -20.08 1.77
CA GLU A 224 -6.07 -21.53 1.76
C GLU A 224 -6.11 -21.99 0.30
N ARG A 225 -5.08 -22.71 -0.14
CA ARG A 225 -5.02 -23.23 -1.51
C ARG A 225 -5.86 -24.48 -1.63
N ARG A 226 -6.69 -24.56 -2.69
CA ARG A 226 -7.53 -25.70 -3.00
C ARG A 226 -7.42 -26.09 -4.46
N PRO A 227 -7.64 -27.40 -4.81
CA PRO A 227 -7.72 -27.84 -6.19
C PRO A 227 -8.87 -27.12 -6.95
N VAL A 228 -8.64 -26.80 -8.23
CA VAL A 228 -9.63 -26.10 -9.06
C VAL A 228 -10.89 -26.96 -9.31
N GLU A 229 -10.76 -28.27 -9.21
CA GLU A 229 -11.86 -29.24 -9.34
C GLU A 229 -12.96 -29.00 -8.30
N GLU A 230 -12.58 -28.58 -7.08
CA GLU A 230 -13.56 -28.25 -6.04
C GLU A 230 -14.41 -27.03 -6.44
N TYR A 231 -13.83 -26.05 -7.13
CA TYR A 231 -14.56 -24.89 -7.66
C TYR A 231 -15.58 -25.32 -8.73
N LEU A 232 -15.17 -26.19 -9.67
CA LEU A 232 -16.03 -26.68 -10.75
C LEU A 232 -17.21 -27.48 -10.19
N HIS A 233 -16.97 -28.34 -9.20
CA HIS A 233 -18.05 -29.11 -8.55
C HIS A 233 -19.03 -28.23 -7.77
N THR A 234 -18.58 -27.17 -7.16
CA THR A 234 -19.45 -26.24 -6.42
C THR A 234 -20.27 -25.36 -7.37
N GLY A 235 -19.64 -24.86 -8.44
CA GLY A 235 -20.31 -24.04 -9.46
C GLY A 235 -21.40 -24.78 -10.23
N LEU A 236 -21.20 -26.07 -10.51
CA LEU A 236 -22.19 -26.91 -11.21
C LEU A 236 -23.43 -27.23 -10.34
N ARG A 237 -23.28 -27.30 -9.01
CA ARG A 237 -24.42 -27.53 -8.10
C ARG A 237 -25.37 -26.34 -8.05
N TYR A 238 -24.86 -25.10 -8.10
CA TYR A 238 -25.71 -23.89 -8.10
C TYR A 238 -26.34 -23.57 -9.46
N GLY A 239 -25.76 -24.05 -10.56
CA GLY A 239 -26.33 -23.86 -11.93
C GLY A 239 -27.42 -24.87 -12.29
N GLY A 240 -27.53 -26.01 -11.57
CA GLY A 240 -28.47 -27.09 -11.88
C GLY A 240 -29.86 -26.92 -11.28
N GLU A 241 -30.04 -26.08 -10.27
CA GLU A 241 -31.35 -25.91 -9.61
C GLU A 241 -32.26 -24.82 -10.26
N ALA A 242 -31.74 -24.01 -11.16
CA ALA A 242 -32.49 -22.92 -11.80
C ALA A 242 -33.36 -23.36 -12.98
N HIS A 243 -33.31 -24.63 -13.43
CA HIS A 243 -34.06 -25.13 -14.58
C HIS A 243 -35.13 -26.20 -14.25
N ALA A 244 -35.37 -26.55 -12.99
CA ALA A 244 -36.35 -27.57 -12.60
C ALA A 244 -37.68 -27.02 -12.05
N ALA A 245 -37.89 -25.70 -12.07
CA ALA A 245 -39.15 -25.07 -11.63
C ALA A 245 -39.87 -24.36 -12.82
N GLY A 246 -40.25 -25.12 -13.82
CA GLY A 246 -40.98 -24.59 -14.97
C GLY A 246 -41.55 -25.70 -15.86
N ASN A 247 -42.54 -26.43 -15.34
CA ASN A 247 -43.57 -27.10 -16.10
C ASN A 247 -44.84 -27.24 -15.25
#